data_df015e062fcbca72ef26e35b5ff43c57
#
_entry.id   df015e062fcbca72ef26e35b5ff43c57
#
_cell.length_a   1.000
_cell.length_b   1.000
_cell.length_c   1.000
_cell.angle_alpha   90.00
_cell.angle_beta   90.00
_cell.angle_gamma   90.00
#
_symmetry.space_group_name_H-M   'P 1'
#
loop_
_entity.id
_entity.type
_entity.pdbx_description
1 polymer ?
#
loop_
_entity_poly.entity_id
_entity_poly.type
_entity_poly.pdbx_seq_one_letter_code
_entity_poly.pdbx_strand_id
1 'polypeptide(L)'
;MEYLPGGLTLQIPPEAFPLSTDSLVLAHFARLPKNAKVLDLGSGCGTLGLLLCAKSTGCHIAGVEIDPAAHAAALDNIARNKLDARMESLCADLRTFVPGHASFSVCVSNPPYFSGGFASTTHPVARQDDCCPPEILFAAAGRALKFGGDFFLVHKPEKLAQLITCAAPHGLEAKRLRLIRHRPEGDVALILLHFKKGGKPGLSWDEQCLYTSTGEQTPYFKEVYHID
;
A
#
# COMPACT_ATOMS: atom_id res chain seq x y z
N MET A 1 17.66 -10.74 2.66
CA MET A 1 16.65 -11.41 1.80
C MET A 1 15.52 -11.86 2.70
N GLU A 2 14.29 -11.46 2.39
CA GLU A 2 13.09 -11.84 3.14
C GLU A 2 12.29 -12.89 2.37
N TYR A 3 11.66 -13.82 3.09
CA TYR A 3 10.75 -14.80 2.50
C TYR A 3 9.32 -14.33 2.67
N LEU A 4 8.58 -14.30 1.56
CA LEU A 4 7.19 -13.88 1.51
C LEU A 4 6.25 -15.09 1.36
N PRO A 5 4.95 -14.92 1.65
CA PRO A 5 3.95 -15.95 1.38
C PRO A 5 3.99 -16.44 -0.09
N GLY A 6 3.58 -17.70 -0.31
CA GLY A 6 3.58 -18.29 -1.64
C GLY A 6 4.98 -18.65 -2.19
N GLY A 7 6.00 -18.69 -1.34
CA GLY A 7 7.37 -19.04 -1.72
C GLY A 7 8.12 -17.93 -2.47
N LEU A 8 7.59 -16.70 -2.47
CA LEU A 8 8.25 -15.54 -3.07
C LEU A 8 9.37 -15.03 -2.16
N THR A 9 10.34 -14.34 -2.76
CA THR A 9 11.46 -13.73 -2.05
C THR A 9 11.51 -12.23 -2.33
N LEU A 10 11.94 -11.46 -1.33
CA LEU A 10 12.11 -10.02 -1.43
C LEU A 10 13.54 -9.66 -1.05
N GLN A 11 14.23 -9.00 -1.95
CA GLN A 11 15.51 -8.36 -1.67
C GLN A 11 15.29 -6.86 -1.51
N ILE A 12 15.68 -6.35 -0.35
CA ILE A 12 15.55 -4.93 -0.01
C ILE A 12 16.95 -4.34 0.01
N PRO A 13 17.23 -3.30 -0.78
CA PRO A 13 18.48 -2.55 -0.68
C PRO A 13 18.67 -1.96 0.72
N PRO A 14 19.91 -1.82 1.21
CA PRO A 14 20.17 -1.28 2.56
C PRO A 14 19.56 0.10 2.80
N GLU A 15 19.42 0.90 1.76
CA GLU A 15 18.88 2.26 1.79
C GLU A 15 17.36 2.31 1.64
N ALA A 16 16.70 1.19 1.27
CA ALA A 16 15.26 1.12 1.09
C ALA A 16 14.55 0.77 2.40
N PHE A 17 13.24 1.05 2.44
CA PHE A 17 12.41 0.71 3.59
C PHE A 17 12.31 -0.81 3.77
N PRO A 18 12.52 -1.35 4.99
CA PRO A 18 12.41 -2.77 5.25
C PRO A 18 10.96 -3.26 5.07
N LEU A 19 10.80 -4.58 4.97
CA LEU A 19 9.47 -5.20 5.04
C LEU A 19 8.82 -4.80 6.37
N SER A 20 7.69 -4.13 6.28
CA SER A 20 6.97 -3.61 7.43
C SER A 20 5.63 -4.31 7.62
N THR A 21 5.14 -4.32 8.85
CA THR A 21 3.76 -4.71 9.19
C THR A 21 2.73 -3.99 8.32
N ASP A 22 3.00 -2.73 7.98
CA ASP A 22 2.11 -1.87 7.20
C ASP A 22 1.79 -2.47 5.83
N SER A 23 2.82 -2.95 5.10
CA SER A 23 2.64 -3.62 3.81
C SER A 23 1.86 -4.93 3.94
N LEU A 24 2.14 -5.70 4.99
CA LEU A 24 1.47 -6.99 5.24
C LEU A 24 -0.02 -6.79 5.57
N VAL A 25 -0.36 -5.89 6.50
CA VAL A 25 -1.77 -5.61 6.86
C VAL A 25 -2.53 -4.98 5.69
N LEU A 26 -1.88 -4.14 4.88
CA LEU A 26 -2.49 -3.55 3.69
C LEU A 26 -2.77 -4.61 2.62
N ALA A 27 -1.80 -5.47 2.32
CA ALA A 27 -1.98 -6.57 1.36
C ALA A 27 -3.11 -7.51 1.81
N HIS A 28 -3.19 -7.83 3.11
CA HIS A 28 -4.28 -8.62 3.67
C HIS A 28 -5.64 -7.90 3.56
N PHE A 29 -5.70 -6.61 3.86
CA PHE A 29 -6.92 -5.78 3.83
C PHE A 29 -7.46 -5.56 2.41
N ALA A 30 -6.57 -5.39 1.42
CA ALA A 30 -6.94 -5.13 0.04
C ALA A 30 -7.73 -6.30 -0.57
N ARG A 31 -8.87 -6.01 -1.18
CA ARG A 31 -9.70 -6.99 -1.89
C ARG A 31 -9.44 -6.87 -3.38
N LEU A 32 -9.01 -7.97 -3.98
CA LEU A 32 -8.72 -8.02 -5.41
C LEU A 32 -9.86 -8.77 -6.13
N PRO A 33 -10.56 -8.14 -7.08
CA PRO A 33 -11.45 -8.86 -7.97
C PRO A 33 -10.68 -9.86 -8.85
N LYS A 34 -11.36 -10.83 -9.41
CA LYS A 34 -10.74 -11.78 -10.36
C LYS A 34 -10.10 -11.00 -11.53
N ASN A 35 -8.88 -11.36 -11.88
CA ASN A 35 -8.08 -10.71 -12.94
C ASN A 35 -7.93 -9.18 -12.72
N ALA A 36 -7.70 -8.79 -11.48
CA ALA A 36 -7.50 -7.38 -11.13
C ALA A 36 -6.30 -6.79 -11.87
N LYS A 37 -6.49 -5.61 -12.48
CA LYS A 37 -5.40 -4.72 -12.85
C LYS A 37 -5.17 -3.76 -11.70
N VAL A 38 -4.01 -3.87 -11.07
CA VAL A 38 -3.65 -3.14 -9.85
C VAL A 38 -2.56 -2.13 -10.15
N LEU A 39 -2.71 -0.91 -9.68
CA LEU A 39 -1.68 0.12 -9.70
C LEU A 39 -1.16 0.34 -8.28
N ASP A 40 0.14 0.11 -8.06
CA ASP A 40 0.83 0.37 -6.80
C ASP A 40 1.52 1.74 -6.88
N LEU A 41 1.02 2.70 -6.11
CA LEU A 41 1.45 4.09 -6.14
C LEU A 41 2.54 4.33 -5.08
N GLY A 42 3.76 4.61 -5.52
CA GLY A 42 4.96 4.65 -4.67
C GLY A 42 5.37 3.24 -4.28
N SER A 43 5.64 2.39 -5.30
CA SER A 43 5.81 0.94 -5.12
C SER A 43 7.12 0.53 -4.44
N GLY A 44 8.08 1.46 -4.27
CA GLY A 44 9.38 1.15 -3.70
C GLY A 44 10.07 0.00 -4.46
N CYS A 45 10.64 -0.95 -3.73
CA CYS A 45 11.24 -2.15 -4.30
C CYS A 45 10.23 -3.26 -4.67
N GLY A 46 8.94 -2.92 -4.78
CA GLY A 46 7.88 -3.83 -5.24
C GLY A 46 7.26 -4.71 -4.15
N THR A 47 7.50 -4.41 -2.88
CA THR A 47 7.06 -5.23 -1.74
C THR A 47 5.56 -5.52 -1.76
N LEU A 48 4.73 -4.49 -1.88
CA LEU A 48 3.28 -4.64 -1.86
C LEU A 48 2.78 -5.41 -3.09
N GLY A 49 3.34 -5.13 -4.27
CA GLY A 49 3.06 -5.86 -5.50
C GLY A 49 3.34 -7.36 -5.37
N LEU A 50 4.48 -7.76 -4.78
CA LEU A 50 4.82 -9.18 -4.52
C LEU A 50 3.81 -9.83 -3.57
N LEU A 51 3.45 -9.18 -2.47
CA LEU A 51 2.45 -9.68 -1.52
C LEU A 51 1.08 -9.90 -2.19
N LEU A 52 0.67 -8.98 -3.06
CA LEU A 52 -0.58 -9.11 -3.82
C LEU A 52 -0.50 -10.22 -4.88
N CYS A 53 0.65 -10.42 -5.52
CA CYS A 53 0.89 -11.54 -6.44
C CYS A 53 0.84 -12.89 -5.72
N ALA A 54 1.34 -12.99 -4.48
CA ALA A 54 1.22 -14.17 -3.64
C ALA A 54 -0.25 -14.46 -3.28
N LYS A 55 -1.01 -13.41 -2.96
CA LYS A 55 -2.42 -13.49 -2.57
C LYS A 55 -3.36 -13.89 -3.73
N SER A 56 -3.03 -13.49 -4.96
CA SER A 56 -3.91 -13.70 -6.12
C SER A 56 -3.10 -14.07 -7.35
N THR A 57 -3.37 -15.25 -7.92
CA THR A 57 -2.68 -15.76 -9.12
C THR A 57 -3.11 -15.04 -10.41
N GLY A 58 -4.29 -14.41 -10.42
CA GLY A 58 -4.86 -13.74 -11.60
C GLY A 58 -4.68 -12.23 -11.64
N CYS A 59 -3.99 -11.59 -10.68
CA CYS A 59 -3.78 -10.16 -10.73
C CYS A 59 -2.58 -9.78 -11.61
N HIS A 60 -2.65 -8.56 -12.19
CA HIS A 60 -1.56 -7.91 -12.89
C HIS A 60 -1.26 -6.59 -12.18
N ILE A 61 -0.01 -6.40 -11.79
CA ILE A 61 0.44 -5.27 -10.97
C ILE A 61 1.34 -4.35 -11.81
N ALA A 62 1.03 -3.07 -11.85
CA ALA A 62 1.94 -2.03 -12.31
C ALA A 62 2.37 -1.19 -11.11
N GLY A 63 3.66 -1.18 -10.78
CA GLY A 63 4.24 -0.32 -9.76
C GLY A 63 4.75 0.99 -10.37
N VAL A 64 4.50 2.12 -9.71
CA VAL A 64 5.07 3.42 -10.09
C VAL A 64 5.95 3.91 -8.95
N GLU A 65 7.23 4.16 -9.26
CA GLU A 65 8.23 4.58 -8.28
C GLU A 65 9.06 5.74 -8.86
N ILE A 66 9.30 6.76 -8.05
CA ILE A 66 10.08 7.93 -8.48
C ILE A 66 11.58 7.73 -8.28
N ASP A 67 11.98 6.92 -7.28
CA ASP A 67 13.40 6.63 -7.02
C ASP A 67 13.92 5.57 -7.99
N PRO A 68 14.91 5.89 -8.85
CA PRO A 68 15.49 4.94 -9.79
C PRO A 68 16.13 3.72 -9.11
N ALA A 69 16.69 3.86 -7.91
CA ALA A 69 17.33 2.75 -7.20
C ALA A 69 16.28 1.76 -6.67
N ALA A 70 15.18 2.27 -6.10
CA ALA A 70 14.06 1.44 -5.67
C ALA A 70 13.37 0.76 -6.86
N HIS A 71 13.19 1.47 -7.98
CA HIS A 71 12.67 0.92 -9.23
C HIS A 71 13.55 -0.23 -9.76
N ALA A 72 14.88 -0.05 -9.79
CA ALA A 72 15.80 -1.11 -10.22
C ALA A 72 15.69 -2.34 -9.32
N ALA A 73 15.61 -2.14 -8.00
CA ALA A 73 15.39 -3.23 -7.05
C ALA A 73 14.04 -3.95 -7.26
N ALA A 74 12.99 -3.21 -7.64
CA ALA A 74 11.70 -3.80 -7.99
C ALA A 74 11.81 -4.72 -9.22
N LEU A 75 12.52 -4.30 -10.26
CA LEU A 75 12.76 -5.12 -11.46
C LEU A 75 13.52 -6.40 -11.12
N ASP A 76 14.57 -6.31 -10.29
CA ASP A 76 15.32 -7.49 -9.83
C ASP A 76 14.43 -8.45 -9.03
N ASN A 77 13.56 -7.94 -8.16
CA ASN A 77 12.61 -8.73 -7.40
C ASN A 77 11.57 -9.41 -8.31
N ILE A 78 11.06 -8.73 -9.31
CA ILE A 78 10.14 -9.28 -10.31
C ILE A 78 10.79 -10.44 -11.06
N ALA A 79 11.98 -10.25 -11.61
CA ALA A 79 12.72 -11.26 -12.36
C ALA A 79 13.07 -12.49 -11.49
N ARG A 80 13.57 -12.26 -10.27
CA ARG A 80 13.90 -13.31 -9.31
C ARG A 80 12.72 -14.23 -9.00
N ASN A 81 11.53 -13.67 -8.90
CA ASN A 81 10.30 -14.40 -8.62
C ASN A 81 9.57 -14.88 -9.88
N LYS A 82 10.13 -14.66 -11.09
CA LYS A 82 9.53 -15.04 -12.40
C LYS A 82 8.13 -14.47 -12.58
N LEU A 83 7.94 -13.21 -12.16
CA LEU A 83 6.66 -12.51 -12.22
C LEU A 83 6.53 -11.54 -13.39
N ASP A 84 7.46 -11.55 -14.36
CA ASP A 84 7.51 -10.62 -15.51
C ASP A 84 6.22 -10.57 -16.32
N ALA A 85 5.47 -11.68 -16.36
CA ALA A 85 4.16 -11.73 -17.04
C ALA A 85 3.01 -11.11 -16.21
N ARG A 86 3.23 -10.79 -14.94
CA ARG A 86 2.17 -10.38 -13.99
C ARG A 86 2.48 -9.11 -13.22
N MET A 87 3.73 -8.69 -13.22
CA MET A 87 4.17 -7.52 -12.47
C MET A 87 5.18 -6.73 -13.30
N GLU A 88 5.00 -5.43 -13.31
CA GLU A 88 5.92 -4.47 -13.94
C GLU A 88 6.21 -3.32 -12.98
N SER A 89 7.32 -2.64 -13.17
CA SER A 89 7.69 -1.42 -12.44
C SER A 89 8.01 -0.32 -13.45
N LEU A 90 7.55 0.90 -13.16
CA LEU A 90 7.70 2.09 -13.97
C LEU A 90 8.42 3.16 -13.14
N CYS A 91 9.55 3.68 -13.63
CA CYS A 91 10.22 4.81 -13.01
C CYS A 91 9.55 6.10 -13.45
N ALA A 92 8.68 6.67 -12.60
CA ALA A 92 7.91 7.86 -12.93
C ALA A 92 7.46 8.64 -11.70
N ASP A 93 7.23 9.95 -11.90
CA ASP A 93 6.66 10.83 -10.89
C ASP A 93 5.13 10.81 -10.96
N LEU A 94 4.46 10.54 -9.83
CA LEU A 94 2.99 10.50 -9.73
C LEU A 94 2.32 11.83 -10.11
N ARG A 95 3.04 12.96 -10.00
CA ARG A 95 2.55 14.29 -10.42
C ARG A 95 2.29 14.36 -11.92
N THR A 96 3.14 13.73 -12.70
CA THR A 96 3.13 13.76 -14.18
C THR A 96 2.72 12.42 -14.79
N PHE A 97 2.68 11.36 -14.00
CA PHE A 97 2.28 10.03 -14.47
C PHE A 97 0.85 10.04 -14.99
N VAL A 98 0.71 9.68 -16.26
CA VAL A 98 -0.58 9.53 -16.93
C VAL A 98 -0.82 8.04 -17.16
N PRO A 99 -1.54 7.36 -16.26
CA PRO A 99 -2.00 6.01 -16.54
C PRO A 99 -2.94 6.05 -17.75
N GLY A 100 -2.94 5.01 -18.56
CA GLY A 100 -3.99 4.87 -19.58
C GLY A 100 -5.37 5.07 -18.91
N HIS A 101 -6.22 5.95 -19.48
CA HIS A 101 -7.46 6.39 -18.83
C HIS A 101 -8.29 5.24 -18.25
N ALA A 102 -8.60 5.33 -16.94
CA ALA A 102 -9.55 4.46 -16.23
C ALA A 102 -9.28 2.95 -16.46
N SER A 103 -8.00 2.54 -16.48
CA SER A 103 -7.63 1.17 -16.84
C SER A 103 -7.50 0.22 -15.64
N PHE A 104 -7.34 0.75 -14.43
CA PHE A 104 -7.12 -0.06 -13.24
C PHE A 104 -8.42 -0.32 -12.46
N SER A 105 -8.57 -1.55 -11.99
CA SER A 105 -9.68 -1.94 -11.11
C SER A 105 -9.37 -1.66 -9.65
N VAL A 106 -8.09 -1.63 -9.29
CA VAL A 106 -7.61 -1.40 -7.93
C VAL A 106 -6.40 -0.48 -7.99
N CYS A 107 -6.32 0.47 -7.05
CA CYS A 107 -5.08 1.14 -6.66
C CYS A 107 -4.72 0.75 -5.23
N VAL A 108 -3.43 0.70 -4.94
CA VAL A 108 -2.90 0.48 -3.59
C VAL A 108 -1.78 1.48 -3.31
N SER A 109 -1.54 1.82 -2.04
CA SER A 109 -0.36 2.60 -1.65
C SER A 109 -0.01 2.39 -0.19
N ASN A 110 1.26 2.22 0.08
CA ASN A 110 1.89 2.35 1.40
C ASN A 110 2.89 3.51 1.34
N PRO A 111 2.42 4.76 1.40
CA PRO A 111 3.29 5.93 1.25
C PRO A 111 4.19 6.09 2.46
N PRO A 112 5.37 6.73 2.32
CA PRO A 112 6.21 7.04 3.45
C PRO A 112 5.47 7.95 4.44
N TYR A 113 5.57 7.63 5.75
CA TYR A 113 4.97 8.43 6.83
C TYR A 113 5.99 9.40 7.38
N PHE A 114 5.81 10.67 7.12
CA PHE A 114 6.59 11.71 7.77
C PHE A 114 5.69 12.49 8.73
N SER A 115 5.86 12.25 10.02
CA SER A 115 5.47 13.16 11.07
C SER A 115 6.63 14.14 11.24
N GLY A 116 6.36 15.44 11.36
CA GLY A 116 7.33 16.52 11.58
C GLY A 116 8.08 16.44 12.92
N GLY A 117 8.64 15.27 13.24
CA GLY A 117 9.50 15.02 14.40
C GLY A 117 10.90 14.64 13.92
N PHE A 118 11.91 15.17 14.61
CA PHE A 118 13.36 15.02 14.40
C PHE A 118 13.80 13.99 13.37
N ALA A 119 14.35 14.49 12.25
CA ALA A 119 14.92 13.71 11.18
C ALA A 119 15.90 12.64 11.71
N SER A 120 15.66 11.37 11.42
CA SER A 120 16.71 10.37 11.61
C SER A 120 17.81 10.62 10.59
N THR A 121 19.06 10.56 11.02
CA THR A 121 20.24 10.94 10.23
C THR A 121 20.60 9.92 9.13
N THR A 122 19.82 8.81 9.00
CA THR A 122 20.21 7.64 8.23
C THR A 122 19.62 7.55 6.80
N HIS A 123 18.58 8.29 6.43
CA HIS A 123 17.98 8.19 5.09
C HIS A 123 17.74 9.58 4.46
N PRO A 124 18.69 10.13 3.70
CA PRO A 124 18.61 11.49 3.15
C PRO A 124 17.47 11.70 2.13
N VAL A 125 17.16 10.70 1.32
CA VAL A 125 16.15 10.79 0.24
C VAL A 125 14.72 10.67 0.79
N ALA A 126 14.55 9.98 1.90
CA ALA A 126 13.26 9.82 2.59
C ALA A 126 12.84 11.05 3.42
N ARG A 127 13.58 12.17 3.37
CA ARG A 127 13.44 13.34 4.27
C ARG A 127 12.49 14.42 3.79
N GLN A 128 11.84 14.25 2.65
CA GLN A 128 10.98 15.32 2.15
C GLN A 128 9.52 14.92 2.35
N ASP A 129 8.85 15.57 3.30
CA ASP A 129 7.39 15.64 3.40
C ASP A 129 6.74 16.01 2.05
N ASP A 130 7.55 16.46 1.10
CA ASP A 130 7.15 16.89 -0.25
C ASP A 130 7.16 15.77 -1.29
N CYS A 131 7.65 14.55 -0.99
CA CYS A 131 7.83 13.53 -2.03
C CYS A 131 6.50 12.99 -2.60
N CYS A 132 5.46 12.85 -1.78
CA CYS A 132 4.13 12.47 -2.26
C CYS A 132 3.03 12.97 -1.31
N PRO A 133 2.64 14.26 -1.36
CA PRO A 133 1.51 14.75 -0.59
C PRO A 133 0.24 13.95 -0.92
N PRO A 134 -0.69 13.78 0.04
CA PRO A 134 -1.94 13.05 -0.18
C PRO A 134 -2.71 13.50 -1.42
N GLU A 135 -2.70 14.80 -1.72
CA GLU A 135 -3.37 15.39 -2.87
C GLU A 135 -2.88 14.78 -4.19
N ILE A 136 -1.56 14.58 -4.35
CA ILE A 136 -0.96 13.96 -5.54
C ILE A 136 -1.35 12.49 -5.63
N LEU A 137 -1.28 11.77 -4.51
CA LEU A 137 -1.64 10.37 -4.41
C LEU A 137 -3.10 10.14 -4.83
N PHE A 138 -4.02 10.90 -4.25
CA PHE A 138 -5.45 10.80 -4.56
C PHE A 138 -5.77 11.25 -5.99
N ALA A 139 -5.08 12.28 -6.50
CA ALA A 139 -5.20 12.69 -7.90
C ALA A 139 -4.75 11.58 -8.85
N ALA A 140 -3.62 10.93 -8.59
CA ALA A 140 -3.12 9.81 -9.39
C ALA A 140 -4.09 8.61 -9.34
N ALA A 141 -4.54 8.20 -8.14
CA ALA A 141 -5.52 7.13 -7.98
C ALA A 141 -6.84 7.45 -8.69
N GLY A 142 -7.34 8.69 -8.55
CA GLY A 142 -8.57 9.15 -9.19
C GLY A 142 -8.51 9.13 -10.71
N ARG A 143 -7.35 9.44 -11.33
CA ARG A 143 -7.15 9.35 -12.79
C ARG A 143 -7.04 7.90 -13.27
N ALA A 144 -6.36 7.05 -12.50
CA ALA A 144 -6.07 5.68 -12.88
C ALA A 144 -7.27 4.74 -12.77
N LEU A 145 -8.09 4.91 -11.75
CA LEU A 145 -9.20 4.02 -11.45
C LEU A 145 -10.35 4.17 -12.42
N LYS A 146 -10.87 3.04 -12.90
CA LYS A 146 -12.18 2.98 -13.55
C LYS A 146 -13.30 3.33 -12.56
N PHE A 147 -14.46 3.74 -13.07
CA PHE A 147 -15.65 3.91 -12.22
C PHE A 147 -15.97 2.61 -11.48
N GLY A 148 -16.27 2.70 -10.20
CA GLY A 148 -16.45 1.54 -9.33
C GLY A 148 -15.16 0.82 -8.94
N GLY A 149 -13.98 1.31 -9.32
CA GLY A 149 -12.69 0.80 -8.86
C GLY A 149 -12.40 1.14 -7.40
N ASP A 150 -11.46 0.42 -6.81
CA ASP A 150 -11.17 0.45 -5.38
C ASP A 150 -9.75 1.00 -5.13
N PHE A 151 -9.58 1.85 -4.11
CA PHE A 151 -8.28 2.32 -3.66
C PHE A 151 -8.06 1.92 -2.20
N PHE A 152 -6.97 1.22 -1.92
CA PHE A 152 -6.59 0.79 -0.58
C PHE A 152 -5.30 1.47 -0.15
N LEU A 153 -5.31 2.02 1.06
CA LEU A 153 -4.24 2.83 1.61
C LEU A 153 -4.00 2.47 3.08
N VAL A 154 -2.74 2.37 3.50
CA VAL A 154 -2.35 2.34 4.91
C VAL A 154 -1.71 3.67 5.29
N HIS A 155 -1.99 4.16 6.51
CA HIS A 155 -1.39 5.39 7.02
C HIS A 155 -1.42 5.45 8.55
N LYS A 156 -0.82 6.48 9.12
CA LYS A 156 -0.94 6.82 10.54
C LYS A 156 -2.29 7.46 10.85
N PRO A 157 -2.88 7.21 12.03
CA PRO A 157 -4.23 7.67 12.40
C PRO A 157 -4.37 9.21 12.41
N GLU A 158 -3.29 9.96 12.68
CA GLU A 158 -3.30 11.42 12.73
C GLU A 158 -3.66 12.05 11.38
N LYS A 159 -3.47 11.31 10.29
CA LYS A 159 -3.76 11.77 8.92
C LYS A 159 -5.18 11.46 8.44
N LEU A 160 -5.99 10.74 9.24
CA LEU A 160 -7.31 10.26 8.81
C LEU A 160 -8.19 11.35 8.20
N ALA A 161 -8.34 12.49 8.89
CA ALA A 161 -9.18 13.59 8.43
C ALA A 161 -8.65 14.19 7.11
N GLN A 162 -7.32 14.39 7.00
CA GLN A 162 -6.69 14.91 5.79
C GLN A 162 -6.91 13.95 4.60
N LEU A 163 -6.70 12.66 4.80
CA LEU A 163 -6.84 11.65 3.74
C LEU A 163 -8.29 11.59 3.20
N ILE A 164 -9.29 11.63 4.08
CA ILE A 164 -10.71 11.66 3.66
C ILE A 164 -11.03 12.95 2.89
N THR A 165 -10.52 14.09 3.36
CA THR A 165 -10.74 15.38 2.70
C THR A 165 -10.10 15.42 1.31
N CYS A 166 -8.87 14.90 1.17
CA CYS A 166 -8.16 14.83 -0.12
C CYS A 166 -8.81 13.86 -1.12
N ALA A 167 -9.55 12.85 -0.66
CA ALA A 167 -10.18 11.86 -1.53
C ALA A 167 -11.37 12.41 -2.33
N ALA A 168 -12.21 13.21 -1.69
CA ALA A 168 -13.49 13.66 -2.22
C ALA A 168 -13.38 14.43 -3.55
N PRO A 169 -12.46 15.40 -3.76
CA PRO A 169 -12.29 16.10 -5.02
C PRO A 169 -11.97 15.20 -6.21
N HIS A 170 -11.44 14.00 -5.96
CA HIS A 170 -11.08 13.03 -6.98
C HIS A 170 -12.14 11.94 -7.19
N GLY A 171 -13.34 12.14 -6.59
CA GLY A 171 -14.48 11.22 -6.69
C GLY A 171 -14.23 9.88 -5.98
N LEU A 172 -13.39 9.87 -4.95
CA LEU A 172 -13.06 8.72 -4.13
C LEU A 172 -13.81 8.81 -2.80
N GLU A 173 -14.78 7.94 -2.60
CA GLU A 173 -15.63 7.90 -1.41
C GLU A 173 -15.09 6.85 -0.43
N ALA A 174 -14.88 7.25 0.83
CA ALA A 174 -14.43 6.34 1.89
C ALA A 174 -15.50 5.31 2.21
N LYS A 175 -15.17 4.02 2.14
CA LYS A 175 -16.11 2.90 2.29
C LYS A 175 -15.81 2.02 3.48
N ARG A 176 -14.53 1.88 3.84
CA ARG A 176 -14.13 1.06 4.96
C ARG A 176 -12.90 1.65 5.62
N LEU A 177 -12.93 1.71 6.94
CA LEU A 177 -11.82 2.05 7.81
C LEU A 177 -11.53 0.84 8.71
N ARG A 178 -10.27 0.41 8.78
CA ARG A 178 -9.81 -0.55 9.77
C ARG A 178 -8.76 0.10 10.65
N LEU A 179 -8.96 0.01 11.96
CA LEU A 179 -8.00 0.45 12.97
C LEU A 179 -7.11 -0.73 13.34
N ILE A 180 -5.80 -0.53 13.37
CA ILE A 180 -4.85 -1.55 13.80
C ILE A 180 -4.18 -1.07 15.09
N ARG A 181 -4.25 -1.90 16.13
CA ARG A 181 -3.52 -1.74 17.38
C ARG A 181 -2.47 -2.83 17.52
N HIS A 182 -1.40 -2.53 18.21
CA HIS A 182 -0.47 -3.59 18.63
C HIS A 182 -1.10 -4.48 19.69
N ARG A 183 -1.72 -3.88 20.71
CA ARG A 183 -2.45 -4.56 21.78
C ARG A 183 -3.77 -3.81 22.06
N PRO A 184 -4.77 -4.47 22.69
CA PRO A 184 -6.08 -3.83 22.94
C PRO A 184 -5.99 -2.53 23.74
N GLU A 185 -5.06 -2.43 24.69
CA GLU A 185 -4.89 -1.27 25.57
C GLU A 185 -4.08 -0.13 24.92
N GLY A 186 -3.37 -0.42 23.84
CA GLY A 186 -2.49 0.54 23.16
C GLY A 186 -3.26 1.49 22.26
N ASP A 187 -2.56 2.54 21.80
CA ASP A 187 -3.11 3.46 20.81
C ASP A 187 -3.26 2.80 19.45
N VAL A 188 -4.09 3.40 18.58
CA VAL A 188 -4.19 2.98 17.18
C VAL A 188 -2.84 3.27 16.50
N ALA A 189 -2.19 2.22 16.02
CA ALA A 189 -0.87 2.31 15.39
C ALA A 189 -0.96 2.66 13.91
N LEU A 190 -1.95 2.07 13.21
CA LEU A 190 -2.19 2.25 11.78
C LEU A 190 -3.69 2.33 11.49
N ILE A 191 -4.00 3.01 10.40
CA ILE A 191 -5.32 2.97 9.76
C ILE A 191 -5.20 2.39 8.36
N LEU A 192 -6.15 1.53 8.00
CA LEU A 192 -6.32 1.01 6.64
C LEU A 192 -7.60 1.61 6.08
N LEU A 193 -7.49 2.28 4.96
CA LEU A 193 -8.61 2.94 4.29
C LEU A 193 -8.91 2.27 2.96
N HIS A 194 -10.19 2.08 2.69
CA HIS A 194 -10.70 1.69 1.40
C HIS A 194 -11.60 2.80 0.86
N PHE A 195 -11.28 3.27 -0.32
CA PHE A 195 -12.07 4.24 -1.08
C PHE A 195 -12.62 3.58 -2.34
N LYS A 196 -13.79 4.05 -2.79
CA LYS A 196 -14.41 3.61 -4.03
C LYS A 196 -14.62 4.76 -4.99
N LYS A 197 -14.16 4.62 -6.23
CA LYS A 197 -14.36 5.62 -7.29
C LYS A 197 -15.84 5.68 -7.68
N GLY A 198 -16.46 6.88 -7.53
CA GLY A 198 -17.88 7.07 -7.76
C GLY A 198 -18.79 6.35 -6.74
N GLY A 199 -18.26 6.02 -5.55
CA GLY A 199 -19.03 5.43 -4.47
C GLY A 199 -20.10 6.38 -3.93
N LYS A 200 -21.20 5.82 -3.41
CA LYS A 200 -22.20 6.58 -2.64
C LYS A 200 -21.73 6.71 -1.18
N PRO A 201 -22.16 7.73 -0.43
CA PRO A 201 -21.84 7.88 0.98
C PRO A 201 -22.14 6.63 1.81
N GLY A 202 -21.35 6.42 2.86
CA GLY A 202 -21.50 5.30 3.79
C GLY A 202 -20.16 4.64 4.11
N LEU A 203 -19.70 4.81 5.35
CA LEU A 203 -18.45 4.28 5.88
C LEU A 203 -18.75 3.19 6.91
N SER A 204 -18.18 2.00 6.72
CA SER A 204 -18.10 0.97 7.76
C SER A 204 -16.71 0.99 8.40
N TRP A 205 -16.61 0.58 9.66
CA TRP A 205 -15.33 0.47 10.31
C TRP A 205 -15.24 -0.78 11.18
N ASP A 206 -14.02 -1.27 11.37
CA ASP A 206 -13.67 -2.37 12.26
C ASP A 206 -12.31 -2.11 12.90
N GLU A 207 -11.96 -2.91 13.91
CA GLU A 207 -10.70 -2.83 14.63
C GLU A 207 -10.06 -4.22 14.72
N GLN A 208 -8.73 -4.27 14.64
CA GLN A 208 -7.93 -5.48 14.80
C GLN A 208 -6.73 -5.21 15.71
N CYS A 209 -6.38 -6.20 16.52
CA CYS A 209 -5.16 -6.20 17.32
C CYS A 209 -4.18 -7.24 16.78
N LEU A 210 -2.89 -6.91 16.79
CA LEU A 210 -1.85 -7.87 16.40
C LEU A 210 -1.52 -8.85 17.52
N TYR A 211 -1.56 -8.39 18.76
CA TYR A 211 -1.27 -9.20 19.95
C TYR A 211 -2.40 -9.06 20.98
N THR A 212 -2.57 -10.08 21.80
CA THR A 212 -3.44 -10.05 22.97
C THR A 212 -2.85 -9.17 24.07
N SER A 213 -3.60 -8.88 25.13
CA SER A 213 -3.10 -8.19 26.33
C SER A 213 -1.94 -8.94 27.00
N THR A 214 -1.89 -10.27 26.86
CA THR A 214 -0.80 -11.11 27.36
C THR A 214 0.42 -11.17 26.44
N GLY A 215 0.33 -10.57 25.23
CA GLY A 215 1.44 -10.51 24.26
C GLY A 215 1.49 -11.69 23.28
N GLU A 216 0.48 -12.55 23.28
CA GLU A 216 0.35 -13.65 22.32
C GLU A 216 -0.13 -13.12 20.95
N GLN A 217 0.26 -13.80 19.88
CA GLN A 217 -0.19 -13.49 18.53
C GLN A 217 -1.71 -13.77 18.40
N THR A 218 -2.45 -12.80 17.87
CA THR A 218 -3.89 -12.98 17.60
C THR A 218 -4.11 -13.83 16.34
N PRO A 219 -5.31 -14.37 16.13
CA PRO A 219 -5.67 -14.99 14.85
C PRO A 219 -5.46 -14.04 13.67
N TYR A 220 -5.77 -12.76 13.83
CA TYR A 220 -5.52 -11.75 12.78
C TYR A 220 -4.03 -11.60 12.45
N PHE A 221 -3.15 -11.60 13.46
CA PHE A 221 -1.70 -11.62 13.23
C PHE A 221 -1.30 -12.82 12.37
N LYS A 222 -1.74 -14.02 12.76
CA LYS A 222 -1.40 -15.27 12.04
C LYS A 222 -1.88 -15.23 10.59
N GLU A 223 -3.11 -14.77 10.35
CA GLU A 223 -3.63 -14.60 8.98
C GLU A 223 -2.79 -13.63 8.16
N VAL A 224 -2.41 -12.47 8.72
CA VAL A 224 -1.61 -11.43 8.04
C VAL A 224 -0.21 -11.92 7.70
N TYR A 225 0.41 -12.67 8.63
CA TYR A 225 1.78 -13.17 8.48
C TYR A 225 1.85 -14.59 7.91
N HIS A 226 0.71 -15.20 7.56
CA HIS A 226 0.61 -16.58 7.03
C HIS A 226 1.33 -17.61 7.91
N ILE A 227 1.08 -17.54 9.21
CA ILE A 227 1.60 -18.45 10.23
C ILE A 227 0.48 -19.41 10.61
N ASP A 228 0.70 -20.72 10.44
CA ASP A 228 -0.21 -21.80 10.84
C ASP A 228 -0.30 -21.98 12.36
#